data_23d8eec27733838b8a3185767e6a48fd
#
_entry.id   23d8eec27733838b8a3185767e6a48fd
#
_cell.length_a   1.000
_cell.length_b   1.000
_cell.length_c   1.000
_cell.angle_alpha   90.00
_cell.angle_beta   90.00
_cell.angle_gamma   90.00
#
_symmetry.space_group_name_H-M   'P 1'
#
loop_
_entity.id
_entity.type
_entity.pdbx_description
1 polymer ?
#
loop_
_entity_poly.entity_id
_entity_poly.type
_entity_poly.pdbx_seq_one_letter_code
_entity_poly.pdbx_strand_id
1 'polypeptide(L)'
;DAVAAFGGTGGFATHAVVDAALVMPLPMGFAFDDAAAFILTYATTHHALVDRGQLKSGETLLVLGAAGGVGTAAIQIGKVLGARVIAASSSDEKGELCRSIGADETINYATSNIRDRLKELTGGKGADVVYDPVGGDLAEPVFRSIAWRGRYLVVGFAQGGIPALPLNLALLKGASIVGVFWGEFARREP
;
A
#
# COMPACT_ATOMS: atom_id res chain seq x y z
N ASP A 1 -28.83 -13.48 4.10
CA ASP A 1 -27.50 -13.83 3.57
C ASP A 1 -26.45 -12.95 4.22
N ALA A 2 -25.25 -13.48 4.42
CA ALA A 2 -24.09 -12.70 4.87
C ALA A 2 -23.53 -11.92 3.68
N VAL A 3 -23.43 -10.60 3.82
CA VAL A 3 -23.03 -9.72 2.72
C VAL A 3 -22.10 -8.61 3.23
N ALA A 4 -21.26 -8.09 2.34
CA ALA A 4 -20.56 -6.83 2.51
C ALA A 4 -21.07 -5.80 1.49
N ALA A 5 -21.10 -4.54 1.85
CA ALA A 5 -21.49 -3.46 0.97
C ALA A 5 -20.54 -2.27 1.12
N PHE A 6 -20.25 -1.57 0.03
CA PHE A 6 -19.46 -0.35 0.05
C PHE A 6 -20.37 0.84 -0.31
N GLY A 7 -20.95 1.49 0.71
CA GLY A 7 -21.89 2.58 0.54
C GLY A 7 -21.34 4.00 0.76
N GLY A 8 -20.07 4.14 1.08
CA GLY A 8 -19.39 5.43 1.31
C GLY A 8 -19.67 6.06 2.69
N THR A 9 -20.90 6.02 3.19
CA THR A 9 -21.29 6.59 4.50
C THR A 9 -22.31 5.70 5.20
N GLY A 10 -22.50 5.88 6.52
CA GLY A 10 -23.54 5.20 7.29
C GLY A 10 -23.17 3.80 7.80
N GLY A 11 -21.92 3.39 7.74
CA GLY A 11 -21.46 2.06 8.21
C GLY A 11 -21.53 1.85 9.73
N PHE A 12 -21.54 2.92 10.52
CA PHE A 12 -21.72 2.84 11.99
C PHE A 12 -23.23 2.84 12.35
N ALA A 13 -23.94 1.83 11.92
CA ALA A 13 -25.37 1.70 12.14
C ALA A 13 -25.77 0.24 12.31
N THR A 14 -26.88 0.00 13.00
CA THR A 14 -27.47 -1.34 13.15
C THR A 14 -28.14 -1.82 11.87
N HIS A 15 -28.58 -0.90 11.02
CA HIS A 15 -29.21 -1.15 9.72
C HIS A 15 -28.80 -0.05 8.74
N ALA A 16 -28.65 -0.43 7.49
CA ALA A 16 -28.38 0.50 6.39
C ALA A 16 -29.21 0.11 5.16
N VAL A 17 -29.57 1.11 4.35
CA VAL A 17 -30.15 0.90 3.03
C VAL A 17 -29.04 1.19 2.02
N VAL A 18 -28.72 0.19 1.20
CA VAL A 18 -27.66 0.28 0.20
C VAL A 18 -28.19 -0.20 -1.16
N ASP A 19 -27.63 0.30 -2.24
CA ASP A 19 -27.94 -0.20 -3.58
C ASP A 19 -27.50 -1.67 -3.69
N ALA A 20 -28.38 -2.50 -4.23
CA ALA A 20 -28.10 -3.93 -4.41
C ALA A 20 -26.90 -4.20 -5.31
N ALA A 21 -26.59 -3.30 -6.24
CA ALA A 21 -25.40 -3.36 -7.09
C ALA A 21 -24.07 -3.21 -6.31
N LEU A 22 -24.12 -2.65 -5.09
CA LEU A 22 -22.97 -2.46 -4.22
C LEU A 22 -22.84 -3.56 -3.15
N VAL A 23 -23.68 -4.58 -3.22
CA VAL A 23 -23.71 -5.68 -2.24
C VAL A 23 -23.03 -6.91 -2.81
N MET A 24 -22.07 -7.45 -2.04
CA MET A 24 -21.34 -8.66 -2.38
C MET A 24 -21.59 -9.75 -1.35
N PRO A 25 -21.88 -11.00 -1.76
CA PRO A 25 -21.97 -12.11 -0.82
C PRO A 25 -20.61 -12.37 -0.17
N LEU A 26 -20.61 -12.63 1.15
CA LEU A 26 -19.41 -13.04 1.85
C LEU A 26 -19.12 -14.52 1.62
N PRO A 27 -17.86 -14.92 1.51
CA PRO A 27 -17.47 -16.32 1.56
C PRO A 27 -17.93 -16.98 2.86
N MET A 28 -18.30 -18.25 2.78
CA MET A 28 -18.72 -19.01 3.96
C MET A 28 -17.60 -19.04 5.02
N GLY A 29 -17.94 -18.68 6.26
CA GLY A 29 -17.01 -18.64 7.38
C GLY A 29 -16.14 -17.37 7.46
N PHE A 30 -16.36 -16.38 6.56
CA PHE A 30 -15.65 -15.11 6.66
C PHE A 30 -16.29 -14.27 7.78
N ALA A 31 -15.49 -13.83 8.76
CA ALA A 31 -15.99 -13.10 9.91
C ALA A 31 -16.47 -11.69 9.51
N PHE A 32 -17.52 -11.18 10.18
CA PHE A 32 -18.10 -9.88 9.81
C PHE A 32 -17.19 -8.69 10.12
N ASP A 33 -16.39 -8.76 11.17
CA ASP A 33 -15.39 -7.76 11.53
C ASP A 33 -14.26 -7.69 10.50
N ASP A 34 -13.77 -8.84 10.04
CA ASP A 34 -12.81 -8.91 8.94
C ASP A 34 -13.42 -8.35 7.65
N ALA A 35 -14.64 -8.75 7.33
CA ALA A 35 -15.35 -8.29 6.13
C ALA A 35 -15.56 -6.76 6.11
N ALA A 36 -15.87 -6.17 7.27
CA ALA A 36 -16.05 -4.73 7.42
C ALA A 36 -14.78 -3.93 7.09
N ALA A 37 -13.60 -4.49 7.37
CA ALA A 37 -12.30 -3.85 7.09
C ALA A 37 -11.75 -4.22 5.71
N PHE A 38 -12.26 -5.25 5.06
CA PHE A 38 -11.64 -5.88 3.89
C PHE A 38 -11.74 -5.04 2.63
N ILE A 39 -12.96 -4.61 2.25
CA ILE A 39 -13.21 -4.04 0.92
C ILE A 39 -12.31 -2.84 0.65
N LEU A 40 -12.32 -1.83 1.52
CA LEU A 40 -11.57 -0.61 1.28
C LEU A 40 -10.05 -0.86 1.23
N THR A 41 -9.54 -1.66 2.16
CA THR A 41 -8.10 -1.89 2.29
C THR A 41 -7.55 -2.77 1.17
N TYR A 42 -8.19 -3.90 0.91
CA TYR A 42 -7.69 -4.85 -0.09
C TYR A 42 -8.02 -4.43 -1.53
N ALA A 43 -9.19 -3.86 -1.79
CA ALA A 43 -9.51 -3.39 -3.13
C ALA A 43 -8.64 -2.19 -3.54
N THR A 44 -8.41 -1.22 -2.64
CA THR A 44 -7.44 -0.12 -2.87
C THR A 44 -6.06 -0.67 -3.18
N THR A 45 -5.60 -1.63 -2.38
CA THR A 45 -4.25 -2.18 -2.50
C THR A 45 -4.09 -3.06 -3.74
N HIS A 46 -5.11 -3.88 -4.08
CA HIS A 46 -5.12 -4.66 -5.31
C HIS A 46 -5.04 -3.73 -6.53
N HIS A 47 -5.90 -2.73 -6.60
CA HIS A 47 -5.85 -1.72 -7.66
C HIS A 47 -4.49 -1.04 -7.74
N ALA A 48 -3.90 -0.68 -6.59
CA ALA A 48 -2.58 -0.06 -6.53
C ALA A 48 -1.48 -0.96 -7.09
N LEU A 49 -1.40 -2.20 -6.64
CA LEU A 49 -0.28 -3.09 -6.96
C LEU A 49 -0.43 -3.79 -8.32
N VAL A 50 -1.66 -4.19 -8.67
CA VAL A 50 -1.92 -4.93 -9.92
C VAL A 50 -2.14 -3.98 -11.08
N ASP A 51 -3.13 -3.10 -10.99
CA ASP A 51 -3.53 -2.26 -12.12
C ASP A 51 -2.56 -1.09 -12.33
N ARG A 52 -2.28 -0.34 -11.25
CA ARG A 52 -1.48 0.89 -11.37
C ARG A 52 0.02 0.64 -11.31
N GLY A 53 0.46 -0.18 -10.36
CA GLY A 53 1.86 -0.51 -10.12
C GLY A 53 2.42 -1.60 -11.01
N GLN A 54 1.55 -2.47 -11.53
CA GLN A 54 1.93 -3.63 -12.34
C GLN A 54 3.08 -4.41 -11.71
N LEU A 55 2.93 -4.69 -10.40
CA LEU A 55 3.95 -5.39 -9.61
C LEU A 55 4.17 -6.79 -10.17
N LYS A 56 5.44 -7.16 -10.37
CA LYS A 56 5.84 -8.44 -10.95
C LYS A 56 6.53 -9.31 -9.91
N SER A 57 6.42 -10.61 -10.10
CA SER A 57 7.18 -11.58 -9.30
C SER A 57 8.69 -11.30 -9.39
N GLY A 58 9.36 -11.36 -8.23
CA GLY A 58 10.79 -11.08 -8.08
C GLY A 58 11.15 -9.59 -7.94
N GLU A 59 10.21 -8.66 -8.13
CA GLU A 59 10.44 -7.25 -7.84
C GLU A 59 10.49 -6.97 -6.35
N THR A 60 11.18 -5.91 -5.96
CA THR A 60 11.21 -5.41 -4.58
C THR A 60 10.11 -4.38 -4.37
N LEU A 61 9.16 -4.68 -3.49
CA LEU A 61 8.10 -3.79 -3.03
C LEU A 61 8.49 -3.17 -1.69
N LEU A 62 8.59 -1.84 -1.62
CA LEU A 62 8.68 -1.09 -0.36
C LEU A 62 7.28 -0.62 0.03
N VAL A 63 6.83 -0.94 1.23
CA VAL A 63 5.55 -0.50 1.81
C VAL A 63 5.82 0.49 2.93
N LEU A 64 5.39 1.74 2.78
CA LEU A 64 5.40 2.75 3.83
C LEU A 64 4.14 2.61 4.70
N GLY A 65 4.25 2.94 6.01
CA GLY A 65 3.13 2.78 6.93
C GLY A 65 2.62 1.33 7.00
N ALA A 66 3.54 0.39 6.90
CA ALA A 66 3.29 -1.03 6.61
C ALA A 66 2.39 -1.75 7.63
N ALA A 67 2.35 -1.29 8.88
CA ALA A 67 1.49 -1.86 9.93
C ALA A 67 0.07 -1.27 9.96
N GLY A 68 -0.26 -0.32 9.06
CA GLY A 68 -1.63 0.18 8.90
C GLY A 68 -2.48 -0.74 8.00
N GLY A 69 -3.81 -0.52 7.95
CA GLY A 69 -4.73 -1.41 7.23
C GLY A 69 -4.37 -1.65 5.76
N VAL A 70 -4.14 -0.59 4.98
CA VAL A 70 -3.70 -0.74 3.57
C VAL A 70 -2.26 -1.24 3.46
N GLY A 71 -1.41 -0.98 4.47
CA GLY A 71 -0.04 -1.47 4.52
C GLY A 71 0.03 -2.98 4.73
N THR A 72 -0.77 -3.52 5.65
CA THR A 72 -0.87 -4.97 5.89
C THR A 72 -1.41 -5.70 4.66
N ALA A 73 -2.43 -5.14 4.00
CA ALA A 73 -2.93 -5.64 2.73
C ALA A 73 -1.84 -5.63 1.63
N ALA A 74 -1.00 -4.58 1.58
CA ALA A 74 0.09 -4.48 0.60
C ALA A 74 1.18 -5.54 0.82
N ILE A 75 1.50 -5.86 2.07
CA ILE A 75 2.41 -6.96 2.38
C ILE A 75 1.84 -8.28 1.86
N GLN A 76 0.61 -8.61 2.22
CA GLN A 76 0.00 -9.89 1.87
C GLN A 76 -0.19 -10.04 0.35
N ILE A 77 -0.74 -9.03 -0.33
CA ILE A 77 -0.91 -9.06 -1.79
C ILE A 77 0.45 -9.12 -2.48
N GLY A 78 1.44 -8.33 -2.03
CA GLY A 78 2.79 -8.35 -2.56
C GLY A 78 3.44 -9.73 -2.48
N LYS A 79 3.25 -10.44 -1.37
CA LYS A 79 3.73 -11.83 -1.20
C LYS A 79 3.01 -12.81 -2.13
N VAL A 80 1.70 -12.70 -2.26
CA VAL A 80 0.91 -13.53 -3.20
C VAL A 80 1.37 -13.33 -4.65
N LEU A 81 1.73 -12.08 -5.02
CA LEU A 81 2.26 -11.75 -6.35
C LEU A 81 3.73 -12.16 -6.53
N GLY A 82 4.39 -12.73 -5.51
CA GLY A 82 5.77 -13.20 -5.58
C GLY A 82 6.82 -12.10 -5.45
N ALA A 83 6.47 -10.94 -4.92
CA ALA A 83 7.42 -9.87 -4.66
C ALA A 83 8.26 -10.12 -3.40
N ARG A 84 9.47 -9.54 -3.37
CA ARG A 84 10.21 -9.34 -2.13
C ARG A 84 9.68 -8.09 -1.44
N VAL A 85 9.13 -8.23 -0.23
CA VAL A 85 8.47 -7.16 0.49
C VAL A 85 9.34 -6.60 1.60
N ILE A 86 9.64 -5.30 1.55
CA ILE A 86 10.29 -4.53 2.60
C ILE A 86 9.23 -3.65 3.25
N ALA A 87 8.96 -3.88 4.54
CA ALA A 87 7.96 -3.14 5.30
C ALA A 87 8.62 -2.02 6.12
N ALA A 88 8.20 -0.77 5.92
CA ALA A 88 8.67 0.36 6.69
C ALA A 88 7.62 0.83 7.69
N SER A 89 7.99 0.87 8.98
CA SER A 89 7.11 1.22 10.10
C SER A 89 7.82 2.15 11.10
N SER A 90 7.06 2.69 12.07
CA SER A 90 7.56 3.66 13.06
C SER A 90 8.06 3.05 14.37
N SER A 91 8.04 1.72 14.51
CA SER A 91 8.58 1.01 15.67
C SER A 91 8.97 -0.42 15.32
N ASP A 92 9.81 -1.02 16.16
CA ASP A 92 10.24 -2.41 15.99
C ASP A 92 9.08 -3.39 16.21
N GLU A 93 8.18 -3.11 17.16
CA GLU A 93 6.97 -3.89 17.41
C GLU A 93 6.08 -3.97 16.15
N LYS A 94 5.87 -2.83 15.47
CA LYS A 94 5.17 -2.80 14.18
C LYS A 94 5.91 -3.56 13.09
N GLY A 95 7.24 -3.53 13.14
CA GLY A 95 8.08 -4.32 12.25
C GLY A 95 7.86 -5.83 12.45
N GLU A 96 7.80 -6.30 13.69
CA GLU A 96 7.52 -7.71 14.00
C GLU A 96 6.13 -8.13 13.52
N LEU A 97 5.11 -7.28 13.69
CA LEU A 97 3.79 -7.52 13.10
C LEU A 97 3.91 -7.67 11.57
N CYS A 98 4.65 -6.78 10.90
CA CYS A 98 4.84 -6.88 9.44
C CYS A 98 5.52 -8.19 9.03
N ARG A 99 6.52 -8.66 9.80
CA ARG A 99 7.17 -9.96 9.55
C ARG A 99 6.19 -11.12 9.74
N SER A 100 5.38 -11.09 10.79
CA SER A 100 4.42 -12.18 11.08
C SER A 100 3.38 -12.37 9.98
N ILE A 101 3.11 -11.33 9.18
CA ILE A 101 2.17 -11.37 8.05
C ILE A 101 2.85 -11.50 6.68
N GLY A 102 4.19 -11.71 6.66
CA GLY A 102 4.91 -12.12 5.47
C GLY A 102 5.93 -11.13 4.90
N ALA A 103 6.23 -10.01 5.55
CA ALA A 103 7.31 -9.13 5.09
C ALA A 103 8.66 -9.83 5.21
N ASP A 104 9.47 -9.75 4.15
CA ASP A 104 10.80 -10.36 4.11
C ASP A 104 11.80 -9.56 4.97
N GLU A 105 11.66 -8.23 4.96
CA GLU A 105 12.52 -7.30 5.69
C GLU A 105 11.72 -6.16 6.30
N THR A 106 12.27 -5.54 7.33
CA THR A 106 11.65 -4.37 7.97
C THR A 106 12.63 -3.21 8.13
N ILE A 107 12.10 -1.99 8.05
CA ILE A 107 12.81 -0.74 8.33
C ILE A 107 12.04 0.03 9.39
N ASN A 108 12.69 0.30 10.54
CA ASN A 108 12.17 1.26 11.51
C ASN A 108 12.68 2.66 11.14
N TYR A 109 11.83 3.47 10.51
CA TYR A 109 12.21 4.81 10.07
C TYR A 109 12.24 5.86 11.20
N ALA A 110 11.80 5.51 12.42
CA ALA A 110 11.95 6.39 13.57
C ALA A 110 13.38 6.37 14.15
N THR A 111 14.09 5.26 13.98
CA THR A 111 15.43 5.04 14.56
C THR A 111 16.54 4.92 13.51
N SER A 112 16.19 4.77 12.24
CA SER A 112 17.16 4.59 11.15
C SER A 112 16.83 5.46 9.93
N ASN A 113 17.87 5.82 9.17
CA ASN A 113 17.68 6.50 7.89
C ASN A 113 17.12 5.52 6.87
N ILE A 114 15.88 5.77 6.41
CA ILE A 114 15.17 4.89 5.48
C ILE A 114 15.92 4.69 4.15
N ARG A 115 16.57 5.74 3.64
CA ARG A 115 17.35 5.70 2.40
C ARG A 115 18.55 4.77 2.49
N ASP A 116 19.31 4.88 3.59
CA ASP A 116 20.52 4.08 3.80
C ASP A 116 20.15 2.62 4.03
N ARG A 117 19.12 2.36 4.82
CA ARG A 117 18.61 1.00 5.04
C ARG A 117 18.07 0.36 3.76
N LEU A 118 17.31 1.11 2.97
CA LEU A 118 16.80 0.59 1.69
C LEU A 118 17.95 0.28 0.72
N LYS A 119 18.96 1.14 0.66
CA LYS A 119 20.17 0.92 -0.14
C LYS A 119 20.90 -0.35 0.28
N GLU A 120 21.09 -0.56 1.59
CA GLU A 120 21.73 -1.76 2.14
C GLU A 120 20.93 -3.01 1.78
N LEU A 121 19.64 -3.05 2.08
CA LEU A 121 18.77 -4.21 1.85
C LEU A 121 18.63 -4.58 0.37
N THR A 122 18.81 -3.62 -0.53
CA THR A 122 18.67 -3.84 -1.98
C THR A 122 19.99 -3.90 -2.74
N GLY A 123 21.14 -3.90 -2.02
CA GLY A 123 22.47 -3.85 -2.65
C GLY A 123 22.67 -2.61 -3.53
N GLY A 124 21.99 -1.50 -3.20
CA GLY A 124 22.07 -0.25 -3.95
C GLY A 124 21.10 -0.13 -5.13
N LYS A 125 20.38 -1.19 -5.49
CA LYS A 125 19.40 -1.19 -6.60
C LYS A 125 18.19 -0.29 -6.31
N GLY A 126 17.72 -0.26 -5.07
CA GLY A 126 16.49 0.43 -4.64
C GLY A 126 15.23 -0.43 -4.81
N ALA A 127 14.06 0.13 -4.48
CA ALA A 127 12.77 -0.54 -4.63
C ALA A 127 12.21 -0.38 -6.05
N ASP A 128 11.72 -1.49 -6.64
CA ASP A 128 11.09 -1.47 -7.95
C ASP A 128 9.69 -0.84 -7.88
N VAL A 129 8.97 -1.08 -6.79
CA VAL A 129 7.67 -0.45 -6.49
C VAL A 129 7.68 0.11 -5.08
N VAL A 130 7.20 1.33 -4.92
CA VAL A 130 6.96 1.97 -3.62
C VAL A 130 5.46 2.15 -3.45
N TYR A 131 4.90 1.61 -2.37
CA TYR A 131 3.52 1.80 -1.96
C TYR A 131 3.46 2.83 -0.84
N ASP A 132 2.96 4.03 -1.12
CA ASP A 132 2.97 5.15 -0.17
C ASP A 132 1.58 5.66 0.20
N PRO A 133 1.01 5.22 1.34
CA PRO A 133 -0.18 5.81 1.94
C PRO A 133 0.13 6.91 2.96
N VAL A 134 1.41 7.24 3.18
CA VAL A 134 1.89 8.10 4.28
C VAL A 134 2.16 9.53 3.81
N GLY A 135 2.89 9.68 2.72
CA GLY A 135 3.35 10.97 2.21
C GLY A 135 4.38 11.65 3.13
N GLY A 136 4.29 12.97 3.24
CA GLY A 136 5.12 13.78 4.14
C GLY A 136 6.61 13.66 3.89
N ASP A 137 7.40 13.73 4.97
CA ASP A 137 8.87 13.82 4.92
C ASP A 137 9.55 12.53 4.45
N LEU A 138 8.86 11.39 4.46
CA LEU A 138 9.40 10.12 3.97
C LEU A 138 9.43 10.04 2.44
N ALA A 139 8.59 10.79 1.75
CA ALA A 139 8.38 10.64 0.31
C ALA A 139 9.64 10.93 -0.52
N GLU A 140 10.31 12.06 -0.30
CA GLU A 140 11.50 12.42 -1.08
C GLU A 140 12.70 11.49 -0.83
N PRO A 141 13.11 11.17 0.40
CA PRO A 141 14.18 10.19 0.67
C PRO A 141 13.94 8.84 0.01
N VAL A 142 12.69 8.36 0.06
CA VAL A 142 12.30 7.09 -0.56
C VAL A 142 12.32 7.20 -2.08
N PHE A 143 11.79 8.26 -2.67
CA PHE A 143 11.83 8.48 -4.11
C PHE A 143 13.27 8.58 -4.65
N ARG A 144 14.20 9.17 -3.88
CA ARG A 144 15.64 9.17 -4.20
C ARG A 144 16.24 7.75 -4.21
N SER A 145 15.62 6.81 -3.53
CA SER A 145 16.07 5.42 -3.40
C SER A 145 15.27 4.44 -4.25
N ILE A 146 14.42 4.93 -5.15
CA ILE A 146 13.67 4.10 -6.09
C ILE A 146 14.64 3.48 -7.13
N ALA A 147 14.35 2.28 -7.58
CA ALA A 147 15.13 1.60 -8.62
C ALA A 147 14.99 2.30 -9.98
N TRP A 148 15.89 1.98 -10.91
CA TRP A 148 15.76 2.40 -12.29
C TRP A 148 14.42 1.92 -12.88
N ARG A 149 13.63 2.85 -13.45
CA ARG A 149 12.27 2.63 -13.97
C ARG A 149 11.26 2.17 -12.89
N GLY A 150 11.54 2.45 -11.62
CA GLY A 150 10.63 2.13 -10.52
C GLY A 150 9.33 2.93 -10.58
N ARG A 151 8.31 2.46 -9.87
CA ARG A 151 6.97 3.07 -9.77
C ARG A 151 6.70 3.49 -8.34
N TYR A 152 6.44 4.78 -8.13
CA TYR A 152 6.06 5.34 -6.85
C TYR A 152 4.55 5.54 -6.82
N LEU A 153 3.85 4.72 -6.04
CA LEU A 153 2.40 4.70 -5.96
C LEU A 153 1.94 5.66 -4.86
N VAL A 154 1.28 6.74 -5.26
CA VAL A 154 0.70 7.73 -4.35
C VAL A 154 -0.69 7.24 -3.95
N VAL A 155 -0.82 6.68 -2.74
CA VAL A 155 -2.06 6.08 -2.22
C VAL A 155 -2.76 7.00 -1.22
N GLY A 156 -1.98 7.78 -0.43
CA GLY A 156 -2.55 8.67 0.57
C GLY A 156 -1.50 9.56 1.24
N PHE A 157 -1.97 10.33 2.22
CA PHE A 157 -1.16 11.33 2.94
C PHE A 157 -1.45 11.26 4.44
N ALA A 158 -1.35 10.05 5.03
CA ALA A 158 -1.70 9.82 6.44
C ALA A 158 -0.86 10.65 7.43
N GLN A 159 0.35 11.09 7.04
CA GLN A 159 1.16 12.04 7.83
C GLN A 159 0.62 13.47 7.77
N GLY A 160 -0.31 13.78 6.86
CA GLY A 160 -0.95 15.09 6.69
C GLY A 160 -0.26 16.03 5.70
N GLY A 161 1.05 15.91 5.48
CA GLY A 161 1.79 16.73 4.51
C GLY A 161 1.76 16.14 3.11
N ILE A 162 1.36 16.96 2.12
CA ILE A 162 1.49 16.58 0.70
C ILE A 162 2.94 16.87 0.27
N PRO A 163 3.73 15.84 -0.13
CA PRO A 163 5.13 16.05 -0.47
C PRO A 163 5.31 16.79 -1.80
N ALA A 164 6.34 17.62 -1.88
CA ALA A 164 6.80 18.22 -3.12
C ALA A 164 8.02 17.44 -3.63
N LEU A 165 7.82 16.56 -4.61
CA LEU A 165 8.90 15.78 -5.18
C LEU A 165 9.62 16.53 -6.31
N PRO A 166 10.96 16.60 -6.30
CA PRO A 166 11.71 17.20 -7.39
C PRO A 166 11.57 16.37 -8.68
N LEU A 167 10.96 16.92 -9.71
CA LEU A 167 10.68 16.20 -10.98
C LEU A 167 11.92 15.72 -11.72
N ASN A 168 13.09 16.37 -11.50
CA ASN A 168 14.36 15.90 -12.05
C ASN A 168 14.74 14.49 -11.57
N LEU A 169 14.26 14.05 -10.40
CA LEU A 169 14.50 12.69 -9.92
C LEU A 169 13.78 11.65 -10.78
N ALA A 170 12.55 11.95 -11.21
CA ALA A 170 11.82 11.09 -12.15
C ALA A 170 12.59 10.95 -13.47
N LEU A 171 13.09 12.08 -14.01
CA LEU A 171 13.91 12.08 -15.22
C LEU A 171 15.18 11.23 -15.06
N LEU A 172 15.95 11.47 -14.00
CA LEU A 172 17.25 10.81 -13.77
C LEU A 172 17.14 9.30 -13.53
N LYS A 173 15.99 8.85 -13.01
CA LYS A 173 15.74 7.44 -12.70
C LYS A 173 14.85 6.74 -13.73
N GLY A 174 14.32 7.46 -14.71
CA GLY A 174 13.27 6.94 -15.60
C GLY A 174 12.06 6.44 -14.82
N ALA A 175 11.84 6.95 -13.59
CA ALA A 175 10.83 6.47 -12.67
C ALA A 175 9.48 7.14 -12.95
N SER A 176 8.40 6.46 -12.54
CA SER A 176 7.04 6.96 -12.66
C SER A 176 6.47 7.33 -11.28
N ILE A 177 5.71 8.42 -11.19
CA ILE A 177 4.85 8.76 -10.06
C ILE A 177 3.42 8.43 -10.50
N VAL A 178 2.76 7.52 -9.79
CA VAL A 178 1.50 6.91 -10.20
C VAL A 178 0.44 7.19 -9.14
N GLY A 179 -0.62 7.91 -9.50
CA GLY A 179 -1.75 8.14 -8.60
C GLY A 179 -2.62 6.88 -8.47
N VAL A 180 -3.09 6.64 -7.23
CA VAL A 180 -3.99 5.55 -6.89
C VAL A 180 -5.23 6.13 -6.22
N PHE A 181 -6.36 6.12 -6.91
CA PHE A 181 -7.64 6.58 -6.37
C PHE A 181 -8.73 5.54 -6.64
N TRP A 182 -8.70 4.48 -5.82
CA TRP A 182 -9.62 3.35 -5.99
C TRP A 182 -11.11 3.75 -5.95
N GLY A 183 -11.50 4.67 -5.07
CA GLY A 183 -12.91 5.09 -4.97
C GLY A 183 -13.44 5.70 -6.27
N GLU A 184 -12.62 6.47 -6.98
CA GLU A 184 -13.00 7.03 -8.28
C GLU A 184 -12.93 5.97 -9.40
N PHE A 185 -11.95 5.07 -9.34
CA PHE A 185 -11.86 3.92 -10.23
C PHE A 185 -13.14 3.06 -10.15
N ALA A 186 -13.52 2.63 -8.95
CA ALA A 186 -14.71 1.81 -8.74
C ALA A 186 -16.03 2.49 -9.21
N ARG A 187 -16.06 3.83 -9.21
CA ARG A 187 -17.20 4.60 -9.69
C ARG A 187 -17.23 4.74 -11.22
N ARG A 188 -16.07 4.84 -11.88
CA ARG A 188 -15.97 5.10 -13.33
C ARG A 188 -15.86 3.82 -14.16
N GLU A 189 -15.29 2.79 -13.59
CA GLU A 189 -14.95 1.52 -14.25
C GLU A 189 -15.51 0.35 -13.41
N PRO A 190 -16.87 0.30 -13.18
CA PRO A 190 -17.50 -0.70 -12.31
C PRO A 190 -17.43 -2.13 -12.88
#